data_c674c9b0e947ef9127ec1414406913da
#
_entry.id   c674c9b0e947ef9127ec1414406913da
#
_cell.length_a   1.000
_cell.length_b   1.000
_cell.length_c   1.000
_cell.angle_alpha   90.00
_cell.angle_beta   90.00
_cell.angle_gamma   90.00
#
_symmetry.space_group_name_H-M   'P 1'
#
loop_
_entity.id
_entity.type
_entity.pdbx_description
1 polymer ?
#
loop_
_entity_poly.entity_id
_entity_poly.type
_entity_poly.pdbx_seq_one_letter_code
_entity_poly.pdbx_strand_id
1 'polypeptide(L)'
;MTNGRIAFQGELGANSHEACTAAFPDMEPVPHPTFEDAFEAIKAGDCQLGMIPVENSIAGRVADVHHLLPSSGLKIIGERFKPIHFQLMANPGVKLEDLKVVQSMAIAIHQCRATVRRLGLKADTVGDTAGAARMLADHPDPHRAAIAPALAARIYGLDILARDIEDRHNNTTRFMIMTADADPEPPAAGADCVTSFVFRVRNLPAALYKAMGGFATNGVNMTKLESYMENGAFTATFFYAEVDGRPEDPALQRAFEELTFFSERFEILGTYPADPFRKQV
;
A
#
# COMPACT_ATOMS: atom_id res chain seq x y z
N MET A 1 28.54 -8.99 -1.92
CA MET A 1 27.51 -8.66 -2.94
C MET A 1 26.59 -7.68 -2.25
N THR A 2 26.45 -6.48 -2.76
CA THR A 2 25.51 -5.51 -2.19
C THR A 2 24.11 -6.07 -2.38
N ASN A 3 23.47 -6.43 -1.29
CA ASN A 3 22.06 -6.77 -1.30
C ASN A 3 21.31 -5.58 -1.93
N GLY A 4 20.33 -5.85 -2.82
CA GLY A 4 19.59 -4.79 -3.49
C GLY A 4 18.88 -3.87 -2.50
N ARG A 5 18.38 -2.72 -2.97
CA ARG A 5 17.67 -1.73 -2.15
C ARG A 5 16.19 -1.71 -2.53
N ILE A 6 15.32 -1.55 -1.53
CA ILE A 6 13.88 -1.47 -1.70
C ILE A 6 13.32 -0.17 -1.10
N ALA A 7 12.73 0.67 -1.97
CA ALA A 7 12.15 1.95 -1.58
C ALA A 7 10.82 1.76 -0.86
N PHE A 8 10.55 2.59 0.12
CA PHE A 8 9.23 2.72 0.73
C PHE A 8 9.00 4.16 1.21
N GLN A 9 7.74 4.59 1.29
CA GLN A 9 7.40 5.88 1.87
C GLN A 9 7.27 5.77 3.39
N GLY A 10 7.81 6.76 4.12
CA GLY A 10 7.74 6.91 5.57
C GLY A 10 9.11 6.82 6.25
N GLU A 11 9.11 6.55 7.53
CA GLU A 11 10.30 6.46 8.39
C GLU A 11 10.67 5.01 8.68
N LEU A 12 11.91 4.78 9.12
CA LEU A 12 12.32 3.48 9.65
C LEU A 12 11.43 3.07 10.82
N GLY A 13 10.94 1.83 10.82
CA GLY A 13 9.97 1.35 11.82
C GLY A 13 8.51 1.45 11.39
N ALA A 14 8.21 2.05 10.22
CA ALA A 14 6.85 2.10 9.66
C ALA A 14 6.35 0.70 9.21
N ASN A 15 5.05 0.58 8.99
CA ASN A 15 4.46 -0.65 8.46
C ASN A 15 5.05 -1.06 7.10
N SER A 16 5.38 -0.07 6.26
CA SER A 16 6.06 -0.31 4.97
C SER A 16 7.47 -0.90 5.19
N HIS A 17 8.22 -0.42 6.18
CA HIS A 17 9.52 -1.00 6.55
C HIS A 17 9.39 -2.47 6.99
N GLU A 18 8.42 -2.78 7.85
CA GLU A 18 8.14 -4.16 8.25
C GLU A 18 7.76 -5.04 7.05
N ALA A 19 6.97 -4.50 6.09
CA ALA A 19 6.61 -5.21 4.87
C ALA A 19 7.83 -5.50 3.99
N CYS A 20 8.76 -4.54 3.82
CA CYS A 20 10.02 -4.73 3.12
C CYS A 20 10.84 -5.86 3.74
N THR A 21 11.09 -5.77 5.04
CA THR A 21 11.93 -6.74 5.76
C THR A 21 11.35 -8.15 5.76
N ALA A 22 10.01 -8.26 5.87
CA ALA A 22 9.33 -9.56 5.85
C ALA A 22 9.34 -10.22 4.47
N ALA A 23 9.19 -9.42 3.38
CA ALA A 23 9.15 -9.94 2.02
C ALA A 23 10.55 -10.14 1.42
N PHE A 24 11.50 -9.29 1.77
CA PHE A 24 12.84 -9.23 1.20
C PHE A 24 13.89 -9.03 2.31
N PRO A 25 14.15 -10.07 3.14
CA PRO A 25 15.04 -9.95 4.31
C PRO A 25 16.50 -9.61 3.94
N ASP A 26 16.90 -9.89 2.70
CA ASP A 26 18.26 -9.66 2.21
C ASP A 26 18.44 -8.30 1.51
N MET A 27 17.35 -7.52 1.34
CA MET A 27 17.42 -6.19 0.74
C MET A 27 17.47 -5.11 1.82
N GLU A 28 18.13 -3.98 1.51
CA GLU A 28 18.17 -2.79 2.36
C GLU A 28 16.89 -1.97 2.18
N PRO A 29 16.02 -1.80 3.19
CA PRO A 29 14.88 -0.91 3.12
C PRO A 29 15.31 0.56 3.17
N VAL A 30 14.90 1.35 2.17
CA VAL A 30 15.28 2.76 2.04
C VAL A 30 14.04 3.65 2.22
N PRO A 31 13.97 4.44 3.31
CA PRO A 31 12.85 5.33 3.57
C PRO A 31 12.90 6.55 2.65
N HIS A 32 11.74 6.99 2.19
CA HIS A 32 11.54 8.22 1.43
C HIS A 32 10.45 9.08 2.06
N PRO A 33 10.59 10.42 2.08
CA PRO A 33 9.62 11.31 2.71
C PRO A 33 8.23 11.24 2.07
N THR A 34 8.18 11.14 0.74
CA THR A 34 6.94 11.14 -0.04
C THR A 34 6.85 9.89 -0.93
N PHE A 35 5.65 9.61 -1.46
CA PHE A 35 5.49 8.56 -2.47
C PHE A 35 6.18 8.94 -3.78
N GLU A 36 6.14 10.21 -4.16
CA GLU A 36 6.85 10.73 -5.33
C GLU A 36 8.35 10.43 -5.25
N ASP A 37 9.00 10.72 -4.11
CA ASP A 37 10.42 10.43 -3.91
C ASP A 37 10.71 8.92 -4.00
N ALA A 38 9.85 8.07 -3.44
CA ALA A 38 10.00 6.62 -3.53
C ALA A 38 9.87 6.13 -4.98
N PHE A 39 8.88 6.64 -5.74
CA PHE A 39 8.71 6.30 -7.16
C PHE A 39 9.90 6.77 -8.00
N GLU A 40 10.42 7.97 -7.77
CA GLU A 40 11.59 8.48 -8.49
C GLU A 40 12.86 7.68 -8.17
N ALA A 41 13.07 7.25 -6.92
CA ALA A 41 14.20 6.40 -6.55
C ALA A 41 14.17 5.02 -7.27
N ILE A 42 12.98 4.46 -7.49
CA ILE A 42 12.83 3.22 -8.28
C ILE A 42 13.15 3.51 -9.76
N LYS A 43 12.60 4.59 -10.34
CA LYS A 43 12.83 4.95 -11.74
C LYS A 43 14.29 5.25 -12.03
N ALA A 44 14.97 5.93 -11.11
CA ALA A 44 16.38 6.26 -11.23
C ALA A 44 17.32 5.04 -11.07
N GLY A 45 16.78 3.90 -10.58
CA GLY A 45 17.57 2.71 -10.27
C GLY A 45 18.34 2.79 -8.95
N ASP A 46 18.11 3.81 -8.15
CA ASP A 46 18.67 3.93 -6.80
C ASP A 46 18.14 2.83 -5.88
N CYS A 47 16.91 2.39 -6.12
CA CYS A 47 16.30 1.23 -5.53
C CYS A 47 15.79 0.28 -6.63
N GLN A 48 16.09 -1.01 -6.53
CA GLN A 48 15.67 -2.01 -7.51
C GLN A 48 14.17 -2.30 -7.42
N LEU A 49 13.62 -2.21 -6.21
CA LEU A 49 12.21 -2.47 -5.93
C LEU A 49 11.58 -1.31 -5.12
N GLY A 50 10.25 -1.28 -5.13
CA GLY A 50 9.45 -0.47 -4.22
C GLY A 50 8.39 -1.30 -3.53
N MET A 51 8.18 -1.06 -2.23
CA MET A 51 7.10 -1.61 -1.42
C MET A 51 6.07 -0.51 -1.17
N ILE A 52 5.04 -0.46 -2.02
CA ILE A 52 4.13 0.67 -2.12
C ILE A 52 2.74 0.29 -1.59
N PRO A 53 2.25 0.88 -0.48
CA PRO A 53 0.91 0.60 0.05
C PRO A 53 -0.15 1.17 -0.90
N VAL A 54 -1.11 0.36 -1.32
CA VAL A 54 -2.14 0.78 -2.28
C VAL A 54 -3.52 0.89 -1.65
N GLU A 55 -3.79 0.05 -0.66
CA GLU A 55 -5.09 0.05 0.04
C GLU A 55 -4.99 -0.57 1.43
N ASN A 56 -5.91 -0.16 2.30
CA ASN A 56 -6.07 -0.69 3.64
C ASN A 56 -7.53 -1.11 3.84
N SER A 57 -7.77 -2.26 4.47
CA SER A 57 -9.11 -2.84 4.64
C SER A 57 -10.08 -1.96 5.45
N ILE A 58 -9.58 -1.01 6.23
CA ILE A 58 -10.39 -0.10 7.07
C ILE A 58 -10.37 1.32 6.51
N ALA A 59 -9.19 1.82 6.11
CA ALA A 59 -9.00 3.20 5.65
C ALA A 59 -9.30 3.39 4.15
N GLY A 60 -9.41 2.30 3.39
CA GLY A 60 -9.63 2.36 1.95
C GLY A 60 -8.35 2.58 1.15
N ARG A 61 -8.48 3.21 -0.01
CA ARG A 61 -7.36 3.42 -0.94
C ARG A 61 -6.34 4.45 -0.41
N VAL A 62 -5.07 4.27 -0.79
CA VAL A 62 -4.02 5.28 -0.60
C VAL A 62 -4.07 6.24 -1.79
N ALA A 63 -4.74 7.39 -1.61
CA ALA A 63 -5.09 8.30 -2.72
C ALA A 63 -3.86 8.77 -3.52
N ASP A 64 -2.78 9.16 -2.86
CA ASP A 64 -1.55 9.66 -3.50
C ASP A 64 -0.94 8.61 -4.45
N VAL A 65 -0.86 7.35 -3.99
CA VAL A 65 -0.35 6.25 -4.83
C VAL A 65 -1.23 6.03 -6.04
N HIS A 66 -2.56 6.09 -5.89
CA HIS A 66 -3.47 5.92 -7.00
C HIS A 66 -3.32 7.02 -8.07
N HIS A 67 -2.90 8.24 -7.70
CA HIS A 67 -2.60 9.28 -8.66
C HIS A 67 -1.28 9.04 -9.40
N LEU A 68 -0.27 8.51 -8.71
CA LEU A 68 1.07 8.27 -9.28
C LEU A 68 1.11 7.01 -10.16
N LEU A 69 0.45 5.93 -9.73
CA LEU A 69 0.56 4.60 -10.30
C LEU A 69 0.31 4.56 -11.83
N PRO A 70 -0.77 5.16 -12.38
CA PRO A 70 -1.11 5.03 -13.80
C PRO A 70 -0.12 5.69 -14.78
N SER A 71 0.67 6.64 -14.29
CA SER A 71 1.64 7.40 -15.08
C SER A 71 3.09 7.17 -14.65
N SER A 72 3.31 6.24 -13.73
CA SER A 72 4.64 6.00 -13.16
C SER A 72 5.63 5.42 -14.16
N GLY A 73 5.18 4.63 -15.14
CA GLY A 73 6.04 3.83 -16.01
C GLY A 73 6.68 2.61 -15.31
N LEU A 74 6.37 2.41 -14.02
CA LEU A 74 6.84 1.26 -13.26
C LEU A 74 5.98 0.01 -13.53
N LYS A 75 6.57 -1.16 -13.37
CA LYS A 75 5.87 -2.45 -13.47
C LYS A 75 5.56 -3.00 -12.08
N ILE A 76 4.38 -3.63 -11.95
CA ILE A 76 3.97 -4.35 -10.75
C ILE A 76 4.38 -5.82 -10.92
N ILE A 77 5.21 -6.31 -10.01
CA ILE A 77 5.75 -7.68 -10.04
C ILE A 77 5.26 -8.56 -8.90
N GLY A 78 4.47 -7.99 -7.98
CA GLY A 78 3.94 -8.74 -6.85
C GLY A 78 3.06 -7.90 -5.97
N GLU A 79 2.46 -8.59 -5.01
CA GLU A 79 1.69 -7.97 -3.93
C GLU A 79 2.01 -8.63 -2.58
N ARG A 80 1.73 -7.92 -1.49
CA ARG A 80 1.78 -8.45 -0.12
C ARG A 80 0.65 -7.87 0.71
N PHE A 81 0.00 -8.72 1.48
CA PHE A 81 -0.97 -8.33 2.49
C PHE A 81 -0.32 -8.42 3.86
N LYS A 82 -0.35 -7.32 4.61
CA LYS A 82 0.26 -7.23 5.94
C LYS A 82 -0.79 -6.84 6.97
N PRO A 83 -1.06 -7.67 7.99
CA PRO A 83 -1.82 -7.25 9.17
C PRO A 83 -1.15 -6.05 9.84
N ILE A 84 -1.95 -5.09 10.25
CA ILE A 84 -1.50 -3.86 10.89
C ILE A 84 -1.82 -3.93 12.38
N HIS A 85 -0.77 -3.90 13.19
CA HIS A 85 -0.84 -3.88 14.63
C HIS A 85 -0.21 -2.61 15.18
N PHE A 86 -0.90 -1.96 16.11
CA PHE A 86 -0.42 -0.75 16.74
C PHE A 86 -0.07 -0.98 18.21
N GLN A 87 1.08 -0.44 18.61
CA GLN A 87 1.57 -0.48 19.98
C GLN A 87 1.52 0.91 20.58
N LEU A 88 1.14 1.02 21.85
CA LEU A 88 1.34 2.23 22.64
C LEU A 88 2.73 2.15 23.24
N MET A 89 3.58 3.13 22.95
CA MET A 89 4.96 3.14 23.38
C MET A 89 5.35 4.48 24.00
N ALA A 90 6.31 4.45 24.91
CA ALA A 90 6.81 5.64 25.60
C ALA A 90 8.31 5.53 25.83
N ASN A 91 8.93 6.62 26.33
CA ASN A 91 10.32 6.61 26.74
C ASN A 91 10.55 5.59 27.88
N PRO A 92 11.76 4.99 27.97
CA PRO A 92 12.05 3.98 29.00
C PRO A 92 11.74 4.45 30.40
N GLY A 93 11.06 3.58 31.17
CA GLY A 93 10.70 3.85 32.57
C GLY A 93 9.44 4.67 32.78
N VAL A 94 8.79 5.19 31.72
CA VAL A 94 7.50 5.89 31.81
C VAL A 94 6.39 4.86 32.08
N LYS A 95 5.47 5.19 32.98
CA LYS A 95 4.33 4.33 33.30
C LYS A 95 3.06 4.77 32.57
N LEU A 96 2.17 3.82 32.34
CA LEU A 96 0.91 4.05 31.64
C LEU A 96 0.04 5.15 32.32
N GLU A 97 0.07 5.21 33.66
CA GLU A 97 -0.65 6.15 34.49
C GLU A 97 -0.15 7.61 34.40
N ASP A 98 1.10 7.81 33.97
CA ASP A 98 1.71 9.13 33.83
C ASP A 98 1.35 9.81 32.51
N LEU A 99 0.82 9.03 31.53
CA LEU A 99 0.52 9.52 30.19
C LEU A 99 -0.65 10.50 30.16
N LYS A 100 -0.51 11.55 29.36
CA LYS A 100 -1.53 12.58 29.13
C LYS A 100 -1.81 12.80 27.65
N VAL A 101 -0.81 12.57 26.80
CA VAL A 101 -0.85 12.83 25.36
C VAL A 101 -0.40 11.59 24.61
N VAL A 102 -1.06 11.32 23.49
CA VAL A 102 -0.62 10.31 22.52
C VAL A 102 -0.47 10.94 21.15
N GLN A 103 0.67 10.69 20.51
CA GLN A 103 0.96 11.20 19.17
C GLN A 103 1.03 10.08 18.15
N SER A 104 0.48 10.31 16.98
CA SER A 104 0.58 9.45 15.79
C SER A 104 -0.07 10.10 14.58
N MET A 105 -0.06 9.38 13.45
CA MET A 105 -0.86 9.71 12.28
C MET A 105 -2.36 9.68 12.62
N ALA A 106 -3.15 10.60 12.04
CA ALA A 106 -4.58 10.73 12.32
C ALA A 106 -5.36 9.42 12.16
N ILE A 107 -5.05 8.66 11.11
CA ILE A 107 -5.69 7.36 10.82
C ILE A 107 -5.38 6.34 11.92
N ALA A 108 -4.13 6.25 12.39
CA ALA A 108 -3.73 5.32 13.45
C ALA A 108 -4.41 5.67 14.79
N ILE A 109 -4.48 6.96 15.16
CA ILE A 109 -5.21 7.42 16.32
C ILE A 109 -6.69 7.04 16.22
N HIS A 110 -7.30 7.22 15.05
CA HIS A 110 -8.70 6.85 14.83
C HIS A 110 -8.94 5.34 14.95
N GLN A 111 -8.01 4.53 14.49
CA GLN A 111 -8.07 3.06 14.59
C GLN A 111 -7.82 2.54 16.02
N CYS A 112 -7.26 3.35 16.91
CA CYS A 112 -7.01 3.03 18.34
C CYS A 112 -7.88 3.85 19.30
N ARG A 113 -9.00 4.38 18.81
CA ARG A 113 -9.82 5.37 19.53
C ARG A 113 -10.37 4.84 20.85
N ALA A 114 -10.75 3.58 20.95
CA ALA A 114 -11.27 3.00 22.19
C ALA A 114 -10.20 3.02 23.29
N THR A 115 -8.98 2.62 22.98
CA THR A 115 -7.86 2.66 23.94
C THR A 115 -7.47 4.08 24.33
N VAL A 116 -7.38 5.01 23.36
CA VAL A 116 -7.07 6.43 23.62
C VAL A 116 -8.09 7.05 24.56
N ARG A 117 -9.39 6.80 24.35
CA ARG A 117 -10.47 7.27 25.24
C ARG A 117 -10.44 6.62 26.61
N ARG A 118 -10.26 5.31 26.70
CA ARG A 118 -10.20 4.57 27.97
C ARG A 118 -9.08 5.08 28.87
N LEU A 119 -7.94 5.47 28.28
CA LEU A 119 -6.80 6.01 28.99
C LEU A 119 -6.89 7.54 29.22
N GLY A 120 -7.93 8.20 28.69
CA GLY A 120 -8.12 9.66 28.86
C GLY A 120 -7.04 10.49 28.15
N LEU A 121 -6.38 9.95 27.10
CA LEU A 121 -5.27 10.62 26.45
C LEU A 121 -5.76 11.67 25.45
N LYS A 122 -5.08 12.81 25.40
CA LYS A 122 -5.27 13.83 24.36
C LYS A 122 -4.50 13.40 23.11
N ALA A 123 -5.20 13.35 21.98
CA ALA A 123 -4.59 13.04 20.68
C ALA A 123 -3.81 14.23 20.11
N ASP A 124 -2.61 13.97 19.60
CA ASP A 124 -1.73 14.90 18.91
C ASP A 124 -1.37 14.30 17.55
N THR A 125 -1.76 14.95 16.46
CA THR A 125 -1.61 14.39 15.11
C THR A 125 -0.30 14.84 14.49
N VAL A 126 0.49 13.86 13.98
CA VAL A 126 1.75 14.06 13.26
C VAL A 126 1.70 13.36 11.89
N GLY A 127 2.75 13.52 11.08
CA GLY A 127 2.77 13.08 9.69
C GLY A 127 2.69 11.58 9.47
N ASP A 128 3.35 10.77 10.32
CA ASP A 128 3.35 9.31 10.24
C ASP A 128 3.52 8.63 11.61
N THR A 129 3.33 7.31 11.65
CA THR A 129 3.37 6.52 12.89
C THR A 129 4.78 6.34 13.45
N ALA A 130 5.73 5.97 12.60
CA ALA A 130 7.11 5.73 13.03
C ALA A 130 7.84 7.06 13.32
N GLY A 131 7.55 8.12 12.57
CA GLY A 131 7.99 9.48 12.85
C GLY A 131 7.51 9.98 14.22
N ALA A 132 6.28 9.62 14.64
CA ALA A 132 5.82 9.88 16.00
C ALA A 132 6.72 9.22 17.05
N ALA A 133 7.09 7.95 16.84
CA ALA A 133 8.01 7.25 17.73
C ALA A 133 9.40 7.88 17.74
N ARG A 134 9.96 8.24 16.55
CA ARG A 134 11.24 8.93 16.45
C ARG A 134 11.23 10.27 17.18
N MET A 135 10.22 11.11 16.95
CA MET A 135 10.08 12.40 17.63
C MET A 135 10.05 12.26 19.16
N LEU A 136 9.39 11.21 19.67
CA LEU A 136 9.35 10.93 21.09
C LEU A 136 10.71 10.49 21.64
N ALA A 137 11.48 9.74 20.87
CA ALA A 137 12.84 9.35 21.26
C ALA A 137 13.82 10.54 21.23
N ASP A 138 13.71 11.41 20.20
CA ASP A 138 14.55 12.60 20.05
C ASP A 138 14.22 13.67 21.15
N HIS A 139 12.97 13.72 21.59
CA HIS A 139 12.46 14.69 22.57
C HIS A 139 11.69 13.97 23.69
N PRO A 140 12.40 13.34 24.66
CA PRO A 140 11.78 12.59 25.73
C PRO A 140 10.80 13.40 26.58
N ASP A 141 9.59 12.85 26.76
CA ASP A 141 8.53 13.45 27.57
C ASP A 141 7.83 12.36 28.40
N PRO A 142 7.86 12.42 29.76
CA PRO A 142 7.27 11.39 30.63
C PRO A 142 5.74 11.35 30.55
N HIS A 143 5.09 12.34 29.95
CA HIS A 143 3.65 12.41 29.82
C HIS A 143 3.14 12.10 28.40
N ARG A 144 4.03 11.75 27.48
CA ARG A 144 3.72 11.53 26.08
C ARG A 144 3.99 10.09 25.67
N ALA A 145 3.11 9.56 24.84
CA ALA A 145 3.26 8.27 24.19
C ALA A 145 3.15 8.42 22.67
N ALA A 146 3.64 7.42 21.92
CA ALA A 146 3.41 7.29 20.50
C ALA A 146 2.60 6.02 20.19
N ILE A 147 1.81 6.04 19.11
CA ILE A 147 1.19 4.86 18.52
C ILE A 147 1.93 4.54 17.22
N ALA A 148 2.60 3.38 17.18
CA ALA A 148 3.38 2.95 16.04
C ALA A 148 3.51 1.42 15.99
N PRO A 149 4.03 0.82 14.89
CA PRO A 149 4.38 -0.59 14.85
C PRO A 149 5.46 -0.98 15.86
N ALA A 150 5.50 -2.25 16.26
CA ALA A 150 6.48 -2.75 17.23
C ALA A 150 7.95 -2.55 16.80
N LEU A 151 8.21 -2.53 15.49
CA LEU A 151 9.53 -2.27 14.94
C LEU A 151 10.05 -0.87 15.30
N ALA A 152 9.18 0.14 15.32
CA ALA A 152 9.55 1.49 15.72
C ALA A 152 10.05 1.54 17.17
N ALA A 153 9.41 0.83 18.09
CA ALA A 153 9.88 0.76 19.48
C ALA A 153 11.30 0.20 19.58
N ARG A 154 11.59 -0.86 18.81
CA ARG A 154 12.93 -1.48 18.78
C ARG A 154 14.00 -0.56 18.20
N ILE A 155 13.67 0.16 17.11
CA ILE A 155 14.62 1.05 16.42
C ILE A 155 14.93 2.28 17.29
N TYR A 156 13.91 2.86 17.92
CA TYR A 156 14.05 4.12 18.65
C TYR A 156 14.23 3.95 20.16
N GLY A 157 14.34 2.69 20.66
CA GLY A 157 14.63 2.41 22.06
C GLY A 157 13.48 2.81 23.01
N LEU A 158 12.23 2.63 22.57
CA LEU A 158 11.04 2.94 23.37
C LEU A 158 10.47 1.66 24.01
N ASP A 159 9.86 1.82 25.19
CA ASP A 159 9.15 0.76 25.88
C ASP A 159 7.70 0.64 25.36
N ILE A 160 7.26 -0.59 25.06
CA ILE A 160 5.87 -0.87 24.68
C ILE A 160 5.05 -1.02 25.96
N LEU A 161 4.14 -0.08 26.22
CA LEU A 161 3.27 -0.06 27.40
C LEU A 161 1.96 -0.82 27.19
N ALA A 162 1.45 -0.90 25.94
CA ALA A 162 0.29 -1.71 25.59
C ALA A 162 0.44 -2.22 24.15
N ARG A 163 0.03 -3.47 23.93
CA ARG A 163 0.14 -4.15 22.62
C ARG A 163 -1.22 -4.24 21.93
N ASP A 164 -1.18 -4.24 20.59
CA ASP A 164 -2.30 -4.55 19.70
C ASP A 164 -3.55 -3.75 20.10
N ILE A 165 -3.36 -2.42 20.18
CA ILE A 165 -4.35 -1.48 20.72
C ILE A 165 -5.37 -1.00 19.69
N GLU A 166 -5.31 -1.50 18.46
CA GLU A 166 -6.28 -1.21 17.42
C GLU A 166 -7.68 -1.71 17.79
N ASP A 167 -8.72 -0.94 17.42
CA ASP A 167 -10.12 -1.25 17.71
C ASP A 167 -10.66 -2.45 16.92
N ARG A 168 -9.99 -2.81 15.80
CA ARG A 168 -10.37 -3.90 14.89
C ARG A 168 -9.17 -4.74 14.50
N HIS A 169 -9.26 -6.06 14.69
CA HIS A 169 -8.17 -7.00 14.41
C HIS A 169 -8.06 -7.43 12.93
N ASN A 170 -9.02 -7.04 12.08
CA ASN A 170 -9.00 -7.30 10.64
C ASN A 170 -8.40 -6.14 9.82
N ASN A 171 -7.51 -5.35 10.44
CA ASN A 171 -6.80 -4.27 9.79
C ASN A 171 -5.64 -4.82 8.96
N THR A 172 -5.74 -4.73 7.64
CA THR A 172 -4.73 -5.25 6.72
C THR A 172 -4.43 -4.22 5.65
N THR A 173 -3.15 -3.98 5.39
CA THR A 173 -2.69 -3.14 4.28
C THR A 173 -2.15 -4.03 3.17
N ARG A 174 -2.59 -3.74 1.94
CA ARG A 174 -2.06 -4.33 0.73
C ARG A 174 -0.98 -3.44 0.15
N PHE A 175 0.16 -4.04 -0.14
CA PHE A 175 1.30 -3.41 -0.80
C PHE A 175 1.48 -4.01 -2.19
N MET A 176 1.89 -3.20 -3.14
CA MET A 176 2.41 -3.62 -4.43
C MET A 176 3.93 -3.59 -4.41
N ILE A 177 4.54 -4.60 -5.04
CA ILE A 177 5.97 -4.66 -5.29
C ILE A 177 6.17 -4.14 -6.71
N MET A 178 6.95 -3.05 -6.83
CA MET A 178 7.14 -2.36 -8.10
C MET A 178 8.61 -2.31 -8.50
N THR A 179 8.86 -2.28 -9.81
CA THR A 179 10.20 -2.18 -10.40
C THR A 179 10.20 -1.26 -11.62
N ALA A 180 11.37 -0.72 -11.96
CA ALA A 180 11.61 -0.01 -13.22
C ALA A 180 12.02 -0.95 -14.36
N ASP A 181 12.24 -2.24 -14.09
CA ASP A 181 12.49 -3.22 -15.15
C ASP A 181 11.30 -3.29 -16.09
N ALA A 182 11.54 -3.00 -17.36
CA ALA A 182 10.50 -2.97 -18.39
C ALA A 182 9.99 -4.38 -18.77
N ASP A 183 10.81 -5.42 -18.56
CA ASP A 183 10.51 -6.82 -18.88
C ASP A 183 10.87 -7.73 -17.68
N PRO A 184 10.14 -7.60 -16.57
CA PRO A 184 10.40 -8.37 -15.37
C PRO A 184 10.10 -9.86 -15.61
N GLU A 185 10.81 -10.73 -14.85
CA GLU A 185 10.59 -12.15 -14.90
C GLU A 185 9.11 -12.51 -14.72
N PRO A 186 8.52 -13.29 -15.67
CA PRO A 186 7.11 -13.65 -15.56
C PRO A 186 6.84 -14.58 -14.37
N PRO A 187 5.63 -14.58 -13.81
CA PRO A 187 5.25 -15.50 -12.74
C PRO A 187 5.47 -16.97 -13.16
N ALA A 188 5.84 -17.82 -12.19
CA ALA A 188 6.05 -19.25 -12.41
C ALA A 188 4.82 -19.90 -13.10
N ALA A 189 5.07 -20.85 -13.99
CA ALA A 189 4.01 -21.58 -14.69
C ALA A 189 3.05 -22.24 -13.68
N GLY A 190 1.73 -22.10 -13.90
CA GLY A 190 0.69 -22.67 -13.05
C GLY A 190 0.42 -21.90 -11.75
N ALA A 191 1.10 -20.79 -11.48
CA ALA A 191 0.74 -19.92 -10.36
C ALA A 191 -0.56 -19.18 -10.66
N ASP A 192 -1.45 -19.07 -9.66
CA ASP A 192 -2.58 -18.15 -9.72
C ASP A 192 -2.05 -16.73 -9.83
N CYS A 193 -2.52 -15.98 -10.80
CA CYS A 193 -2.02 -14.64 -11.09
C CYS A 193 -3.11 -13.59 -11.04
N VAL A 194 -2.68 -12.36 -10.79
CA VAL A 194 -3.48 -11.15 -10.96
C VAL A 194 -2.82 -10.32 -12.05
N THR A 195 -3.63 -9.79 -12.96
CA THR A 195 -3.19 -8.82 -13.96
C THR A 195 -3.79 -7.46 -13.63
N SER A 196 -2.90 -6.47 -13.40
CA SER A 196 -3.25 -5.07 -13.18
C SER A 196 -3.05 -4.27 -14.46
N PHE A 197 -4.00 -3.43 -14.81
CA PHE A 197 -3.95 -2.64 -16.02
C PHE A 197 -4.70 -1.32 -15.88
N VAL A 198 -4.40 -0.39 -16.77
CA VAL A 198 -5.13 0.87 -16.93
C VAL A 198 -5.73 0.96 -18.32
N PHE A 199 -6.88 1.61 -18.42
CA PHE A 199 -7.52 1.86 -19.70
C PHE A 199 -8.30 3.17 -19.68
N ARG A 200 -8.45 3.78 -20.87
CA ARG A 200 -9.25 5.00 -21.07
C ARG A 200 -10.35 4.70 -22.08
N VAL A 201 -11.59 5.03 -21.71
CA VAL A 201 -12.73 4.95 -22.63
C VAL A 201 -13.11 6.35 -23.12
N ARG A 202 -13.77 6.41 -24.27
CA ARG A 202 -14.38 7.64 -24.75
C ARG A 202 -15.51 8.07 -23.82
N ASN A 203 -15.69 9.38 -23.64
CA ASN A 203 -16.82 9.91 -22.86
C ASN A 203 -18.12 9.84 -23.66
N LEU A 204 -18.65 8.64 -23.83
CA LEU A 204 -19.88 8.33 -24.56
C LEU A 204 -20.82 7.49 -23.69
N PRO A 205 -22.15 7.57 -23.91
CA PRO A 205 -23.11 6.73 -23.22
C PRO A 205 -22.75 5.24 -23.32
N ALA A 206 -22.77 4.53 -22.17
CA ALA A 206 -22.44 3.12 -22.04
C ALA A 206 -21.00 2.70 -22.44
N ALA A 207 -20.05 3.63 -22.58
CA ALA A 207 -18.68 3.30 -22.97
C ALA A 207 -18.00 2.35 -21.97
N LEU A 208 -18.09 2.64 -20.68
CA LEU A 208 -17.54 1.76 -19.65
C LEU A 208 -18.22 0.38 -19.66
N TYR A 209 -19.54 0.32 -19.77
CA TYR A 209 -20.27 -0.95 -19.85
C TYR A 209 -19.79 -1.82 -21.03
N LYS A 210 -19.61 -1.21 -22.22
CA LYS A 210 -19.10 -1.93 -23.40
C LYS A 210 -17.64 -2.41 -23.20
N ALA A 211 -16.80 -1.55 -22.65
CA ALA A 211 -15.41 -1.90 -22.36
C ALA A 211 -15.29 -3.06 -21.34
N MET A 212 -16.23 -3.16 -20.40
CA MET A 212 -16.26 -4.22 -19.38
C MET A 212 -16.95 -5.50 -19.87
N GLY A 213 -17.68 -5.45 -20.98
CA GLY A 213 -18.49 -6.57 -21.49
C GLY A 213 -17.69 -7.83 -21.74
N GLY A 214 -16.49 -7.69 -22.31
CA GLY A 214 -15.61 -8.81 -22.63
C GLY A 214 -15.20 -9.66 -21.41
N PHE A 215 -15.02 -9.04 -20.25
CA PHE A 215 -14.71 -9.78 -19.02
C PHE A 215 -15.89 -10.66 -18.58
N ALA A 216 -17.10 -10.12 -18.61
CA ALA A 216 -18.31 -10.85 -18.24
C ALA A 216 -18.61 -12.01 -19.21
N THR A 217 -18.52 -11.77 -20.53
CA THR A 217 -18.82 -12.79 -21.56
C THR A 217 -17.79 -13.92 -21.62
N ASN A 218 -16.56 -13.64 -21.22
CA ASN A 218 -15.48 -14.63 -21.18
C ASN A 218 -15.26 -15.24 -19.79
N GLY A 219 -16.10 -14.91 -18.78
CA GLY A 219 -16.00 -15.49 -17.45
C GLY A 219 -14.76 -15.07 -16.65
N VAL A 220 -14.20 -13.90 -16.95
CA VAL A 220 -13.03 -13.34 -16.24
C VAL A 220 -13.51 -12.58 -15.00
N ASN A 221 -12.99 -12.95 -13.83
CA ASN A 221 -13.30 -12.27 -12.58
C ASN A 221 -12.51 -10.96 -12.46
N MET A 222 -13.21 -9.86 -12.25
CA MET A 222 -12.61 -8.56 -11.97
C MET A 222 -12.63 -8.31 -10.46
N THR A 223 -11.44 -8.16 -9.88
CA THR A 223 -11.26 -8.00 -8.43
C THR A 223 -11.17 -6.54 -8.01
N LYS A 224 -10.87 -5.62 -8.93
CA LYS A 224 -10.77 -4.18 -8.65
C LYS A 224 -11.11 -3.34 -9.88
N LEU A 225 -11.81 -2.23 -9.63
CA LEU A 225 -12.06 -1.17 -10.61
C LEU A 225 -12.07 0.19 -9.90
N GLU A 226 -11.16 1.06 -10.29
CA GLU A 226 -11.05 2.42 -9.76
C GLU A 226 -11.12 3.42 -10.91
N SER A 227 -11.81 4.53 -10.69
CA SER A 227 -11.93 5.59 -11.69
C SER A 227 -11.09 6.81 -11.33
N TYR A 228 -10.56 7.48 -12.36
CA TYR A 228 -9.76 8.69 -12.22
C TYR A 228 -10.36 9.84 -12.99
N MET A 229 -10.25 11.03 -12.40
CA MET A 229 -10.50 12.30 -13.09
C MET A 229 -9.18 12.81 -13.65
N GLU A 230 -9.17 13.19 -14.92
CA GLU A 230 -7.97 13.71 -15.57
C GLU A 230 -8.15 15.18 -15.95
N ASN A 231 -7.06 15.94 -15.91
CA ASN A 231 -7.00 17.34 -16.37
C ASN A 231 -8.05 18.27 -15.74
N GLY A 232 -8.46 18.01 -14.49
CA GLY A 232 -9.47 18.80 -13.79
C GLY A 232 -10.91 18.60 -14.29
N ALA A 233 -11.15 17.64 -15.18
CA ALA A 233 -12.49 17.30 -15.63
C ALA A 233 -13.19 16.45 -14.56
N PHE A 234 -14.47 16.77 -14.26
CA PHE A 234 -15.30 15.96 -13.37
C PHE A 234 -15.92 14.74 -14.09
N THR A 235 -15.24 14.23 -15.13
CA THR A 235 -15.68 13.10 -15.94
C THR A 235 -14.62 12.00 -15.83
N ALA A 236 -15.01 10.87 -15.24
CA ALA A 236 -14.12 9.71 -15.13
C ALA A 236 -14.13 8.92 -16.45
N THR A 237 -13.06 8.99 -17.22
CA THR A 237 -12.86 8.22 -18.44
C THR A 237 -11.64 7.30 -18.37
N PHE A 238 -10.80 7.48 -17.35
CA PHE A 238 -9.59 6.69 -17.11
C PHE A 238 -9.79 5.78 -15.90
N PHE A 239 -9.39 4.53 -16.02
CA PHE A 239 -9.64 3.48 -15.04
C PHE A 239 -8.38 2.66 -14.78
N TYR A 240 -8.23 2.25 -13.53
CA TYR A 240 -7.33 1.17 -13.10
C TYR A 240 -8.20 -0.04 -12.77
N ALA A 241 -7.79 -1.22 -13.22
CA ALA A 241 -8.50 -2.45 -12.92
C ALA A 241 -7.54 -3.61 -12.64
N GLU A 242 -8.06 -4.61 -11.94
CA GLU A 242 -7.38 -5.88 -11.69
C GLU A 242 -8.32 -7.03 -12.03
N VAL A 243 -7.76 -8.05 -12.65
CA VAL A 243 -8.46 -9.29 -12.99
C VAL A 243 -7.65 -10.50 -12.57
N ASP A 244 -8.34 -11.59 -12.27
CA ASP A 244 -7.68 -12.88 -12.08
C ASP A 244 -7.24 -13.45 -13.43
N GLY A 245 -6.05 -14.05 -13.47
CA GLY A 245 -5.51 -14.70 -14.66
C GLY A 245 -4.32 -13.98 -15.29
N ARG A 246 -3.84 -14.55 -16.37
CA ARG A 246 -2.70 -14.08 -17.16
C ARG A 246 -3.17 -13.57 -18.52
N PRO A 247 -2.50 -12.59 -19.13
CA PRO A 247 -2.86 -12.09 -20.46
C PRO A 247 -2.89 -13.17 -21.55
N GLU A 248 -2.09 -14.24 -21.38
CA GLU A 248 -1.99 -15.37 -22.31
C GLU A 248 -3.15 -16.37 -22.14
N ASP A 249 -3.91 -16.29 -21.06
CA ASP A 249 -5.08 -17.16 -20.84
C ASP A 249 -6.14 -16.87 -21.90
N PRO A 250 -6.68 -17.88 -22.62
CA PRO A 250 -7.57 -17.63 -23.75
C PRO A 250 -8.82 -16.80 -23.42
N ALA A 251 -9.33 -16.89 -22.21
CA ALA A 251 -10.46 -16.10 -21.73
C ALA A 251 -10.08 -14.61 -21.55
N LEU A 252 -8.92 -14.37 -20.90
CA LEU A 252 -8.45 -13.01 -20.63
C LEU A 252 -7.95 -12.34 -21.90
N GLN A 253 -7.31 -13.08 -22.80
CA GLN A 253 -6.89 -12.58 -24.12
C GLN A 253 -8.10 -12.01 -24.90
N ARG A 254 -9.19 -12.79 -25.02
CA ARG A 254 -10.42 -12.31 -25.69
C ARG A 254 -11.03 -11.09 -24.99
N ALA A 255 -11.04 -11.09 -23.66
CA ALA A 255 -11.55 -9.94 -22.90
C ALA A 255 -10.72 -8.67 -23.15
N PHE A 256 -9.39 -8.78 -23.24
CA PHE A 256 -8.51 -7.65 -23.57
C PHE A 256 -8.62 -7.19 -25.02
N GLU A 257 -8.87 -8.09 -25.99
CA GLU A 257 -9.17 -7.73 -27.38
C GLU A 257 -10.44 -6.87 -27.45
N GLU A 258 -11.52 -7.27 -26.77
CA GLU A 258 -12.75 -6.47 -26.69
C GLU A 258 -12.53 -5.14 -25.96
N LEU A 259 -11.82 -5.13 -24.83
CA LEU A 259 -11.49 -3.91 -24.09
C LEU A 259 -10.75 -2.92 -24.97
N THR A 260 -9.73 -3.39 -25.71
CA THR A 260 -8.90 -2.55 -26.59
C THR A 260 -9.73 -1.91 -27.70
N PHE A 261 -10.73 -2.61 -28.25
CA PHE A 261 -11.62 -2.06 -29.27
C PHE A 261 -12.45 -0.86 -28.77
N PHE A 262 -12.88 -0.89 -27.50
CA PHE A 262 -13.69 0.17 -26.87
C PHE A 262 -12.87 1.22 -26.13
N SER A 263 -11.54 1.05 -26.05
CA SER A 263 -10.64 1.94 -25.30
C SER A 263 -9.79 2.80 -26.25
N GLU A 264 -9.46 4.01 -25.80
CA GLU A 264 -8.50 4.89 -26.47
C GLU A 264 -7.05 4.59 -26.01
N ARG A 265 -6.90 4.10 -24.79
CA ARG A 265 -5.63 3.65 -24.21
C ARG A 265 -5.89 2.38 -23.42
N PHE A 266 -4.99 1.43 -23.55
CA PHE A 266 -4.90 0.22 -22.74
C PHE A 266 -3.44 -0.08 -22.46
N GLU A 267 -3.10 -0.38 -21.20
CA GLU A 267 -1.73 -0.68 -20.80
C GLU A 267 -1.73 -1.63 -19.59
N ILE A 268 -1.04 -2.75 -19.70
CA ILE A 268 -0.81 -3.68 -18.60
C ILE A 268 0.34 -3.14 -17.74
N LEU A 269 0.04 -2.90 -16.46
CA LEU A 269 1.02 -2.45 -15.47
C LEU A 269 1.83 -3.60 -14.90
N GLY A 270 1.26 -4.81 -14.89
CA GLY A 270 1.96 -6.02 -14.47
C GLY A 270 1.03 -7.21 -14.31
N THR A 271 1.65 -8.42 -14.43
CA THR A 271 1.04 -9.71 -14.08
C THR A 271 1.92 -10.36 -13.04
N TYR A 272 1.35 -10.73 -11.92
CA TYR A 272 2.10 -11.19 -10.75
C TYR A 272 1.35 -12.29 -9.99
N PRO A 273 2.07 -13.11 -9.19
CA PRO A 273 1.43 -14.13 -8.36
C PRO A 273 0.44 -13.52 -7.37
N ALA A 274 -0.75 -14.09 -7.29
CA ALA A 274 -1.74 -13.73 -6.29
C ALA A 274 -1.21 -14.09 -4.88
N ASP A 275 -1.29 -13.15 -3.95
CA ASP A 275 -0.90 -13.43 -2.57
C ASP A 275 -1.89 -14.43 -1.95
N PRO A 276 -1.44 -15.45 -1.17
CA PRO A 276 -2.29 -16.43 -0.52
C PRO A 276 -3.41 -15.84 0.36
N PHE A 277 -3.24 -14.62 0.85
CA PHE A 277 -4.26 -13.91 1.62
C PHE A 277 -5.59 -13.74 0.86
N ARG A 278 -5.55 -13.60 -0.47
CA ARG A 278 -6.75 -13.48 -1.32
C ARG A 278 -7.72 -14.67 -1.20
N LYS A 279 -7.21 -15.85 -0.81
CA LYS A 279 -8.02 -17.07 -0.61
C LYS A 279 -8.61 -17.18 0.80
N GLN A 280 -8.25 -16.28 1.71
CA GLN A 280 -8.69 -16.31 3.11
C GLN A 280 -9.87 -15.37 3.38
N VAL A 281 -10.29 -14.59 2.39
CA VAL A 281 -11.34 -13.56 2.50
C VAL A 281 -12.58 -13.98 1.72
#